data_b45d63a407b1bf5e4245787ee3ce1570
#
_entry.id   b45d63a407b1bf5e4245787ee3ce1570
#
_cell.length_a   1.000
_cell.length_b   1.000
_cell.length_c   1.000
_cell.angle_alpha   90.00
_cell.angle_beta   90.00
_cell.angle_gamma   90.00
#
_symmetry.space_group_name_H-M   'P 1'
#
loop_
_entity.id
_entity.type
_entity.pdbx_description
1 polymer ?
#
loop_
_entity_poly.entity_id
_entity_poly.type
_entity_poly.pdbx_seq_one_letter_code
_entity_poly.pdbx_strand_id
1 'polypeptide(L)'
;MVNVFCSRYRRDREYGKGGRILRDRHYDYLYDVEGNLILKTPRRGLTQHSNHEVSEESGTHIAWQTGDYAYEWYGNGMLKEVRLPYGKTVRFEYDALGRRTAKLFNGHVFRYLWDGNVMVQEWQYEEKDRPQHSIDEFGRIRMQSEEPVENLVTWVYEEGSYVPVAKIQNGERYTIFSDYMGRPVEAYNSYGNVVWQADYDVYGDLRNIKGIRDFIPFRQLGQYEDDETRLYYNRFRYYDPRIGNYISQDPIRLMGNNPTLYGYVGDLNKYVDVWGLSDCKLSSDFKNGASFLIPGDSYEQFVKNSSMVGRPDGQFVSPSNQIDDLLKKANGDVSIIEEALGIPKGSWQGKGGMYRIDISNPQNYNLRSASSGISGANALFIAGGKTSGGISEGIIDQVPKGNVTITRIIK
;
A
#
# COMPACT_ATOMS: atom_id res chain seq x y z
N MET A 1 11.20 -16.79 -8.20
CA MET A 1 10.92 -16.86 -6.74
C MET A 1 12.08 -16.21 -6.01
N VAL A 2 11.89 -15.05 -5.43
CA VAL A 2 12.98 -14.32 -4.79
C VAL A 2 12.84 -14.50 -3.28
N ASN A 3 13.34 -15.62 -2.77
CA ASN A 3 13.58 -15.78 -1.34
C ASN A 3 14.77 -14.91 -0.95
N VAL A 4 14.62 -14.18 0.13
CA VAL A 4 15.60 -13.22 0.61
C VAL A 4 16.52 -13.89 1.63
N PHE A 5 17.83 -13.84 1.40
CA PHE A 5 18.83 -14.43 2.29
C PHE A 5 19.89 -13.39 2.68
N CYS A 6 20.29 -13.39 3.95
CA CYS A 6 21.38 -12.53 4.44
C CYS A 6 22.78 -13.15 4.22
N SER A 7 22.85 -14.42 3.86
CA SER A 7 24.12 -15.11 3.61
C SER A 7 24.27 -15.53 2.16
N ARG A 8 25.52 -15.50 1.66
CA ARG A 8 25.90 -15.97 0.32
C ARG A 8 25.48 -17.44 0.06
N TYR A 9 25.43 -18.25 1.10
CA TYR A 9 25.15 -19.68 1.03
C TYR A 9 23.66 -20.03 1.12
N ARG A 10 22.77 -19.03 1.27
CA ARG A 10 21.30 -19.22 1.38
C ARG A 10 20.86 -20.23 2.45
N ARG A 11 21.59 -20.30 3.57
CA ARG A 11 21.37 -21.25 4.68
C ARG A 11 20.87 -20.60 5.95
N ASP A 12 20.72 -19.28 5.94
CA ASP A 12 20.35 -18.47 7.10
C ASP A 12 18.83 -18.33 7.28
N ARG A 13 18.06 -18.77 6.28
CA ARG A 13 16.59 -18.72 6.30
C ARG A 13 15.98 -19.95 5.66
N GLU A 14 14.86 -20.40 6.22
CA GLU A 14 14.00 -21.47 5.70
C GLU A 14 12.65 -20.88 5.29
N TYR A 15 12.17 -21.25 4.10
CA TYR A 15 10.93 -20.75 3.54
C TYR A 15 9.96 -21.89 3.25
N GLY A 16 8.66 -21.66 3.54
CA GLY A 16 7.55 -22.55 3.23
C GLY A 16 6.75 -22.12 2.00
N LYS A 17 5.54 -22.65 1.90
CA LYS A 17 4.61 -22.39 0.78
C LYS A 17 4.36 -20.88 0.63
N GLY A 18 4.30 -20.39 -0.62
CA GLY A 18 4.03 -18.99 -0.93
C GLY A 18 5.15 -18.02 -0.60
N GLY A 19 6.32 -18.49 -0.13
CA GLY A 19 7.45 -17.65 0.26
C GLY A 19 7.41 -17.15 1.70
N ARG A 20 6.52 -17.71 2.57
CA ARG A 20 6.52 -17.40 4.00
C ARG A 20 7.82 -17.87 4.64
N ILE A 21 8.39 -17.07 5.53
CA ILE A 21 9.55 -17.49 6.30
C ILE A 21 9.12 -18.42 7.42
N LEU A 22 9.78 -19.58 7.57
CA LEU A 22 9.52 -20.51 8.65
C LEU A 22 10.56 -20.38 9.76
N ARG A 23 11.78 -19.99 9.37
CA ARG A 23 12.91 -19.90 10.30
C ARG A 23 13.96 -18.91 9.78
N ASP A 24 14.57 -18.16 10.69
CA ASP A 24 15.81 -17.44 10.44
C ASP A 24 16.89 -17.79 11.48
N ARG A 25 17.96 -17.01 11.55
CA ARG A 25 19.05 -17.23 12.52
C ARG A 25 18.57 -17.12 13.98
N HIS A 26 17.55 -16.31 14.26
CA HIS A 26 17.14 -15.90 15.60
C HIS A 26 15.78 -16.43 16.02
N TYR A 27 14.87 -16.65 15.07
CA TYR A 27 13.46 -16.94 15.33
C TYR A 27 12.93 -18.10 14.47
N ASP A 28 11.94 -18.82 15.02
CA ASP A 28 11.00 -19.66 14.31
C ASP A 28 9.66 -18.92 14.17
N TYR A 29 8.96 -19.14 13.05
CA TYR A 29 7.73 -18.44 12.65
C TYR A 29 6.62 -19.44 12.38
N LEU A 30 5.48 -19.29 13.08
CA LEU A 30 4.33 -20.16 12.95
C LEU A 30 3.15 -19.37 12.37
N TYR A 31 2.44 -20.02 11.47
CA TYR A 31 1.34 -19.40 10.74
C TYR A 31 0.06 -20.21 10.93
N ASP A 32 -1.09 -19.53 10.87
CA ASP A 32 -2.40 -20.19 10.83
C ASP A 32 -2.67 -20.81 9.44
N VAL A 33 -3.84 -21.44 9.30
CA VAL A 33 -4.27 -22.09 8.05
C VAL A 33 -4.49 -21.08 6.91
N GLU A 34 -4.79 -19.82 7.24
CA GLU A 34 -4.96 -18.71 6.30
C GLU A 34 -3.64 -18.10 5.88
N GLY A 35 -2.54 -18.48 6.56
CA GLY A 35 -1.19 -18.00 6.29
C GLY A 35 -0.84 -16.70 6.99
N ASN A 36 -1.54 -16.32 8.04
CA ASN A 36 -1.17 -15.19 8.87
C ASN A 36 -0.19 -15.63 9.95
N LEU A 37 0.85 -14.83 10.22
CA LEU A 37 1.79 -15.10 11.30
C LEU A 37 1.06 -15.03 12.65
N ILE A 38 1.13 -16.12 13.45
CA ILE A 38 0.50 -16.18 14.77
C ILE A 38 1.51 -16.18 15.91
N LEU A 39 2.73 -16.68 15.66
CA LEU A 39 3.80 -16.67 16.65
C LEU A 39 5.17 -16.50 15.99
N LYS A 40 6.01 -15.66 16.61
CA LYS A 40 7.44 -15.53 16.33
C LYS A 40 8.18 -15.80 17.63
N THR A 41 8.91 -16.91 17.70
CA THR A 41 9.57 -17.39 18.92
C THR A 41 11.09 -17.41 18.77
N PRO A 42 11.87 -16.94 19.76
CA PRO A 42 13.33 -17.03 19.74
C PRO A 42 13.79 -18.50 19.67
N ARG A 43 14.75 -18.77 18.81
CA ARG A 43 15.42 -20.07 18.75
C ARG A 43 16.22 -20.28 20.03
N ARG A 44 15.69 -21.09 20.92
CA ARG A 44 16.40 -21.57 22.11
C ARG A 44 17.34 -22.68 21.63
N GLY A 45 18.67 -22.51 21.80
CA GLY A 45 19.69 -23.38 21.24
C GLY A 45 19.42 -24.89 21.38
N LEU A 46 20.19 -25.73 20.70
CA LEU A 46 20.02 -27.15 20.34
C LEU A 46 19.60 -28.14 21.46
N THR A 47 19.26 -27.71 22.66
CA THR A 47 18.97 -28.58 23.81
C THR A 47 17.48 -28.85 24.09
N GLN A 48 16.57 -28.24 23.36
CA GLN A 48 15.15 -28.59 23.45
C GLN A 48 14.52 -28.61 22.06
N HIS A 49 14.54 -29.79 21.42
CA HIS A 49 13.59 -30.10 20.36
C HIS A 49 12.19 -30.17 20.99
N SER A 50 11.50 -29.07 21.09
CA SER A 50 10.06 -29.11 21.02
C SER A 50 9.73 -29.33 19.55
N ASN A 51 9.43 -30.57 19.18
CA ASN A 51 8.79 -30.96 17.94
C ASN A 51 7.41 -30.29 17.91
N HIS A 52 7.35 -29.00 17.56
CA HIS A 52 6.13 -28.35 17.13
C HIS A 52 5.96 -28.62 15.64
N GLU A 53 5.74 -29.89 15.29
CA GLU A 53 5.01 -30.20 14.08
C GLU A 53 3.60 -29.66 14.31
N VAL A 54 3.32 -28.49 13.76
CA VAL A 54 1.95 -28.00 13.60
C VAL A 54 1.32 -28.95 12.58
N SER A 55 0.64 -30.00 13.09
CA SER A 55 -0.24 -30.78 12.24
C SER A 55 -1.34 -29.84 11.73
N GLU A 56 -1.54 -29.81 10.43
CA GLU A 56 -2.55 -28.98 9.74
C GLU A 56 -4.00 -29.26 10.21
N GLU A 57 -4.21 -30.16 11.17
CA GLU A 57 -5.53 -30.66 11.58
C GLU A 57 -5.96 -30.37 13.02
N SER A 58 -5.11 -29.79 13.86
CA SER A 58 -5.54 -29.43 15.22
C SER A 58 -5.25 -27.96 15.49
N GLY A 59 -6.33 -27.20 15.80
CA GLY A 59 -6.25 -25.83 16.31
C GLY A 59 -5.53 -25.78 17.67
N THR A 60 -4.23 -26.01 17.67
CA THR A 60 -3.40 -25.96 18.88
C THR A 60 -3.21 -24.50 19.26
N HIS A 61 -3.83 -24.08 20.36
CA HIS A 61 -3.47 -22.84 21.04
C HIS A 61 -2.01 -22.93 21.49
N ILE A 62 -1.13 -22.32 20.73
CA ILE A 62 0.28 -22.20 21.12
C ILE A 62 0.33 -21.15 22.24
N ALA A 63 0.64 -21.59 23.45
CA ALA A 63 0.75 -20.71 24.59
C ALA A 63 1.96 -19.76 24.43
N TRP A 64 1.72 -18.45 24.42
CA TRP A 64 2.75 -17.44 24.45
C TRP A 64 3.67 -17.60 25.66
N GLN A 65 4.97 -17.44 25.48
CA GLN A 65 5.98 -17.40 26.54
C GLN A 65 6.79 -16.11 26.46
N THR A 66 7.38 -15.72 27.57
CA THR A 66 8.30 -14.56 27.60
C THR A 66 9.39 -14.70 26.54
N GLY A 67 9.54 -13.69 25.72
CA GLY A 67 10.42 -13.65 24.55
C GLY A 67 9.71 -13.83 23.22
N ASP A 68 8.46 -14.34 23.21
CA ASP A 68 7.67 -14.55 22.00
C ASP A 68 6.91 -13.28 21.60
N TYR A 69 6.73 -13.08 20.29
CA TYR A 69 5.69 -12.22 19.73
C TYR A 69 4.51 -13.11 19.33
N ALA A 70 3.30 -12.83 19.82
CA ALA A 70 2.08 -13.47 19.35
C ALA A 70 1.20 -12.46 18.62
N TYR A 71 0.51 -12.91 17.59
CA TYR A 71 -0.30 -12.07 16.69
C TYR A 71 -1.72 -12.62 16.63
N GLU A 72 -2.70 -11.74 16.76
CA GLU A 72 -4.10 -12.04 16.56
C GLU A 72 -4.65 -11.24 15.36
N TRP A 73 -5.58 -11.84 14.64
CA TRP A 73 -6.13 -11.29 13.41
C TRP A 73 -7.64 -11.18 13.50
N TYR A 74 -8.19 -10.14 12.88
CA TYR A 74 -9.62 -10.06 12.62
C TYR A 74 -10.00 -11.04 11.50
N GLY A 75 -11.29 -11.46 11.47
CA GLY A 75 -11.79 -12.35 10.41
C GLY A 75 -11.71 -11.80 8.98
N ASN A 76 -11.42 -10.50 8.81
CA ASN A 76 -11.15 -9.88 7.52
C ASN A 76 -9.65 -9.84 7.15
N GLY A 77 -8.78 -10.51 7.92
CA GLY A 77 -7.35 -10.56 7.67
C GLY A 77 -6.53 -9.34 8.12
N MET A 78 -7.15 -8.37 8.80
CA MET A 78 -6.43 -7.25 9.39
C MET A 78 -5.81 -7.63 10.74
N LEU A 79 -4.61 -7.14 11.04
CA LEU A 79 -3.93 -7.40 12.31
C LEU A 79 -4.71 -6.75 13.47
N LYS A 80 -5.13 -7.55 14.44
CA LYS A 80 -5.92 -7.10 15.59
C LYS A 80 -5.04 -6.72 16.76
N GLU A 81 -4.08 -7.59 17.08
CA GLU A 81 -3.29 -7.47 18.31
C GLU A 81 -1.90 -8.08 18.13
N VAL A 82 -0.91 -7.46 18.77
CA VAL A 82 0.44 -8.03 18.93
C VAL A 82 0.79 -8.06 20.40
N ARG A 83 1.00 -9.26 20.94
CA ARG A 83 1.58 -9.44 22.26
C ARG A 83 3.10 -9.47 22.17
N LEU A 84 3.74 -8.54 22.85
CA LEU A 84 5.18 -8.31 22.82
C LEU A 84 5.95 -9.28 23.74
N PRO A 85 7.27 -9.47 23.54
CA PRO A 85 8.08 -10.42 24.29
C PRO A 85 8.08 -10.25 25.80
N TYR A 86 7.78 -9.05 26.27
CA TYR A 86 7.70 -8.70 27.70
C TYR A 86 6.25 -8.65 28.22
N GLY A 87 5.28 -9.20 27.48
CA GLY A 87 3.91 -9.43 27.90
C GLY A 87 2.93 -8.27 27.67
N LYS A 88 3.38 -7.08 27.28
CA LYS A 88 2.49 -5.99 26.89
C LYS A 88 1.87 -6.25 25.54
N THR A 89 0.69 -5.68 25.31
CA THR A 89 -0.11 -5.88 24.12
C THR A 89 -0.37 -4.57 23.40
N VAL A 90 -0.18 -4.56 22.08
CA VAL A 90 -0.56 -3.49 21.16
C VAL A 90 -1.82 -3.93 20.43
N ARG A 91 -2.87 -3.12 20.42
CA ARG A 91 -4.14 -3.38 19.71
C ARG A 91 -4.37 -2.35 18.63
N PHE A 92 -5.04 -2.75 17.54
CA PHE A 92 -5.30 -1.92 16.38
C PHE A 92 -6.78 -1.92 16.03
N GLU A 93 -7.28 -0.77 15.59
CA GLU A 93 -8.66 -0.58 15.13
C GLU A 93 -8.66 0.05 13.74
N TYR A 94 -9.64 -0.32 12.92
CA TYR A 94 -9.73 0.09 11.53
C TYR A 94 -11.15 0.55 11.18
N ASP A 95 -11.25 1.40 10.17
CA ASP A 95 -12.53 1.71 9.55
C ASP A 95 -12.94 0.67 8.49
N ALA A 96 -14.13 0.85 7.93
CA ALA A 96 -14.67 -0.04 6.89
C ALA A 96 -13.85 -0.06 5.59
N LEU A 97 -12.95 0.93 5.39
CA LEU A 97 -12.04 0.99 4.24
C LEU A 97 -10.67 0.38 4.56
N GLY A 98 -10.49 -0.23 5.73
CA GLY A 98 -9.23 -0.81 6.20
C GLY A 98 -8.18 0.24 6.60
N ARG A 99 -8.56 1.52 6.82
CA ARG A 99 -7.65 2.53 7.36
C ARG A 99 -7.57 2.39 8.87
N ARG A 100 -6.36 2.36 9.40
CA ARG A 100 -6.14 2.30 10.85
C ARG A 100 -6.62 3.59 11.50
N THR A 101 -7.59 3.49 12.39
CA THR A 101 -8.19 4.62 13.11
C THR A 101 -7.66 4.77 14.52
N ALA A 102 -7.19 3.67 15.12
CA ALA A 102 -6.56 3.72 16.43
C ALA A 102 -5.49 2.63 16.62
N LYS A 103 -4.54 2.94 17.50
CA LYS A 103 -3.62 2.00 18.15
C LYS A 103 -3.75 2.19 19.65
N LEU A 104 -3.86 1.09 20.41
CA LEU A 104 -3.93 1.11 21.86
C LEU A 104 -2.69 0.44 22.43
N PHE A 105 -1.96 1.15 23.27
CA PHE A 105 -0.78 0.64 23.94
C PHE A 105 -0.54 1.32 25.27
N ASN A 106 -0.26 0.52 26.30
CA ASN A 106 0.17 0.98 27.62
C ASN A 106 -0.79 2.02 28.26
N GLY A 107 -2.12 1.83 28.08
CA GLY A 107 -3.14 2.73 28.62
C GLY A 107 -3.33 4.02 27.82
N HIS A 108 -2.76 4.14 26.64
CA HIS A 108 -2.96 5.25 25.72
C HIS A 108 -3.66 4.79 24.45
N VAL A 109 -4.46 5.67 23.89
CA VAL A 109 -5.07 5.57 22.56
C VAL A 109 -4.35 6.55 21.65
N PHE A 110 -3.76 6.03 20.56
CA PHE A 110 -3.19 6.81 19.45
C PHE A 110 -4.22 6.82 18.34
N ARG A 111 -4.60 8.00 17.88
CA ARG A 111 -5.63 8.20 16.87
C ARG A 111 -5.03 8.67 15.56
N TYR A 112 -5.68 8.30 14.46
CA TYR A 112 -5.23 8.63 13.10
C TYR A 112 -6.40 9.17 12.29
N LEU A 113 -6.21 10.35 11.68
CA LEU A 113 -7.15 10.97 10.76
C LEU A 113 -6.63 10.85 9.33
N TRP A 114 -7.51 10.50 8.43
CA TRP A 114 -7.19 10.26 7.03
C TRP A 114 -7.91 11.22 6.11
N ASP A 115 -7.18 11.75 5.11
CA ASP A 115 -7.76 12.37 3.92
C ASP A 115 -7.56 11.40 2.74
N GLY A 116 -8.66 10.82 2.26
CA GLY A 116 -8.58 9.74 1.28
C GLY A 116 -7.69 8.59 1.79
N ASN A 117 -6.51 8.47 1.20
CA ASN A 117 -5.56 7.39 1.49
C ASN A 117 -4.27 7.84 2.18
N VAL A 118 -4.15 9.12 2.52
CA VAL A 118 -3.03 9.66 3.30
C VAL A 118 -3.46 9.99 4.72
N MET A 119 -2.59 9.69 5.68
CA MET A 119 -2.80 10.00 7.08
C MET A 119 -2.36 11.44 7.33
N VAL A 120 -3.30 12.34 7.62
CA VAL A 120 -3.03 13.77 7.74
C VAL A 120 -2.82 14.24 9.17
N GLN A 121 -3.39 13.55 10.16
CA GLN A 121 -3.18 13.89 11.56
C GLN A 121 -3.10 12.64 12.43
N GLU A 122 -2.36 12.78 13.52
CA GLU A 122 -2.32 11.82 14.62
C GLU A 122 -2.30 12.57 15.97
N TRP A 123 -2.91 11.98 16.98
CA TRP A 123 -2.91 12.48 18.35
C TRP A 123 -3.04 11.32 19.32
N GLN A 124 -2.88 11.59 20.61
CA GLN A 124 -3.05 10.57 21.64
C GLN A 124 -3.82 11.13 22.84
N TYR A 125 -4.28 10.21 23.68
CA TYR A 125 -4.88 10.50 25.00
C TYR A 125 -4.89 9.22 25.85
N GLU A 126 -5.15 9.36 27.17
CA GLU A 126 -5.25 8.19 28.04
C GLU A 126 -6.52 7.36 27.72
N GLU A 127 -6.41 6.04 27.68
CA GLU A 127 -7.52 5.12 27.32
C GLU A 127 -8.72 5.27 28.24
N LYS A 128 -8.50 5.65 29.54
CA LYS A 128 -9.58 5.91 30.51
C LYS A 128 -10.49 7.07 30.11
N ASP A 129 -9.97 8.03 29.33
CA ASP A 129 -10.67 9.22 28.87
C ASP A 129 -11.36 9.03 27.51
N ARG A 130 -11.35 7.79 27.01
CA ARG A 130 -11.98 7.45 25.74
C ARG A 130 -13.49 7.63 25.79
N PRO A 131 -14.09 8.44 24.90
CA PRO A 131 -15.52 8.66 24.86
C PRO A 131 -16.32 7.37 24.72
N GLN A 132 -17.35 7.20 25.52
CA GLN A 132 -18.30 6.10 25.41
C GLN A 132 -19.35 6.42 24.36
N HIS A 133 -19.83 5.37 23.68
CA HIS A 133 -20.91 5.49 22.72
C HIS A 133 -22.23 5.14 23.40
N SER A 134 -23.28 5.88 23.08
CA SER A 134 -24.66 5.53 23.40
C SER A 134 -25.49 5.48 22.13
N ILE A 135 -26.51 4.63 22.11
CA ILE A 135 -27.48 4.59 21.02
C ILE A 135 -28.74 5.28 21.52
N ASP A 136 -29.19 6.33 20.84
CA ASP A 136 -30.42 7.04 21.20
C ASP A 136 -31.68 6.23 20.77
N GLU A 137 -32.85 6.68 21.17
CA GLU A 137 -34.15 6.05 20.88
C GLU A 137 -34.45 5.91 19.38
N PHE A 138 -33.72 6.64 18.53
CA PHE A 138 -33.81 6.57 17.06
C PHE A 138 -32.72 5.69 16.44
N GLY A 139 -31.94 4.95 17.23
CA GLY A 139 -30.85 4.09 16.74
C GLY A 139 -29.58 4.86 16.31
N ARG A 140 -29.46 6.16 16.62
CA ARG A 140 -28.30 6.96 16.25
C ARG A 140 -27.20 6.83 17.31
N ILE A 141 -25.96 6.63 16.87
CA ILE A 141 -24.79 6.61 17.75
C ILE A 141 -24.47 8.04 18.19
N ARG A 142 -24.37 8.25 19.49
CA ARG A 142 -23.93 9.52 20.10
C ARG A 142 -22.70 9.28 20.95
N MET A 143 -21.74 10.20 20.86
CA MET A 143 -20.61 10.26 21.79
C MET A 143 -21.07 10.93 23.07
N GLN A 144 -20.71 10.39 24.23
CA GLN A 144 -21.07 10.95 25.54
C GLN A 144 -20.21 12.15 25.95
N SER A 145 -19.02 12.27 25.40
CA SER A 145 -18.07 13.37 25.57
C SER A 145 -17.30 13.65 24.29
N GLU A 146 -16.66 14.81 24.22
CA GLU A 146 -15.66 15.09 23.17
C GLU A 146 -14.43 14.21 23.36
N GLU A 147 -13.80 13.81 22.26
CA GLU A 147 -12.57 13.04 22.29
C GLU A 147 -11.40 13.96 22.65
N PRO A 148 -10.56 13.64 23.66
CA PRO A 148 -9.38 14.43 23.97
C PRO A 148 -8.38 14.45 22.81
N VAL A 149 -7.67 15.57 22.65
CA VAL A 149 -6.64 15.73 21.60
C VAL A 149 -5.37 16.23 22.28
N GLU A 150 -4.40 15.33 22.46
CA GLU A 150 -3.09 15.66 23.04
C GLU A 150 -1.98 15.31 22.05
N ASN A 151 -0.91 16.09 22.09
CA ASN A 151 0.26 15.88 21.23
C ASN A 151 -0.08 15.80 19.73
N LEU A 152 -1.03 16.62 19.27
CA LEU A 152 -1.47 16.65 17.89
C LEU A 152 -0.29 16.88 16.95
N VAL A 153 -0.15 15.97 15.98
CA VAL A 153 0.77 16.09 14.84
C VAL A 153 -0.06 16.24 13.59
N THR A 154 0.29 17.21 12.74
CA THR A 154 -0.25 17.34 11.38
C THR A 154 0.86 17.07 10.37
N TRP A 155 0.58 16.18 9.44
CA TRP A 155 1.45 15.83 8.33
C TRP A 155 1.00 16.55 7.06
N VAL A 156 1.96 17.13 6.36
CA VAL A 156 1.75 17.76 5.05
C VAL A 156 2.45 16.92 4.00
N TYR A 157 1.76 16.67 2.90
CA TYR A 157 2.27 15.86 1.78
C TYR A 157 2.47 16.71 0.54
N GLU A 158 3.35 16.28 -0.34
CA GLU A 158 3.44 16.77 -1.70
C GLU A 158 2.08 16.55 -2.40
N GLU A 159 1.62 17.53 -3.17
CA GLU A 159 0.31 17.47 -3.83
C GLU A 159 0.17 16.24 -4.73
N GLY A 160 -0.90 15.47 -4.53
CA GLY A 160 -1.17 14.23 -5.28
C GLY A 160 -0.20 13.08 -4.99
N SER A 161 0.56 13.14 -3.90
CA SER A 161 1.60 12.17 -3.55
C SER A 161 1.42 11.61 -2.14
N TYR A 162 2.15 10.53 -1.84
CA TYR A 162 2.30 9.96 -0.48
C TYR A 162 3.60 10.43 0.20
N VAL A 163 4.34 11.38 -0.40
CA VAL A 163 5.61 11.87 0.12
C VAL A 163 5.34 12.93 1.19
N PRO A 164 5.69 12.71 2.46
CA PRO A 164 5.55 13.72 3.50
C PRO A 164 6.61 14.81 3.30
N VAL A 165 6.19 16.07 3.29
CA VAL A 165 7.08 17.24 3.11
C VAL A 165 7.19 18.10 4.35
N ALA A 166 6.24 18.00 5.30
CA ALA A 166 6.36 18.68 6.58
C ALA A 166 5.60 17.97 7.70
N LYS A 167 6.10 18.20 8.93
CA LYS A 167 5.46 17.87 10.20
C LYS A 167 5.18 19.17 10.94
N ILE A 168 3.97 19.29 11.51
CA ILE A 168 3.60 20.39 12.40
C ILE A 168 3.22 19.79 13.74
N GLN A 169 3.87 20.20 14.80
CA GLN A 169 3.62 19.70 16.16
C GLN A 169 3.91 20.79 17.19
N ASN A 170 3.01 21.03 18.15
CA ASN A 170 3.17 22.02 19.22
C ASN A 170 3.48 23.44 18.70
N GLY A 171 2.92 23.83 17.54
CA GLY A 171 3.19 25.13 16.92
C GLY A 171 4.52 25.20 16.13
N GLU A 172 5.38 24.19 16.24
CA GLU A 172 6.62 24.07 15.49
C GLU A 172 6.38 23.40 14.14
N ARG A 173 7.13 23.87 13.13
CA ARG A 173 7.13 23.30 11.79
C ARG A 173 8.48 22.68 11.48
N TYR A 174 8.43 21.46 10.97
CA TYR A 174 9.61 20.72 10.51
C TYR A 174 9.47 20.42 9.03
N THR A 175 10.49 20.76 8.24
CA THR A 175 10.55 20.43 6.80
C THR A 175 11.19 19.05 6.64
N ILE A 176 10.57 18.19 5.84
CA ILE A 176 11.03 16.82 5.59
C ILE A 176 11.59 16.74 4.18
N PHE A 177 12.79 16.18 4.05
CA PHE A 177 13.39 15.84 2.76
C PHE A 177 13.36 14.33 2.57
N SER A 178 12.97 13.92 1.38
CA SER A 178 12.88 12.53 0.98
C SER A 178 13.88 12.20 -0.13
N ASP A 179 14.25 10.93 -0.24
CA ASP A 179 15.05 10.45 -1.37
C ASP A 179 14.20 10.30 -2.64
N TYR A 180 14.83 9.81 -3.72
CA TYR A 180 14.16 9.63 -5.03
C TYR A 180 13.02 8.59 -5.02
N MET A 181 12.94 7.75 -3.97
CA MET A 181 11.85 6.79 -3.75
C MET A 181 10.74 7.37 -2.86
N GLY A 182 10.87 8.62 -2.40
CA GLY A 182 9.94 9.30 -1.51
C GLY A 182 10.08 8.90 -0.04
N ARG A 183 11.17 8.23 0.35
CA ARG A 183 11.46 7.87 1.75
C ARG A 183 12.07 9.07 2.47
N PRO A 184 11.56 9.48 3.65
CA PRO A 184 12.16 10.57 4.43
C PRO A 184 13.61 10.24 4.81
N VAL A 185 14.54 11.15 4.57
CA VAL A 185 15.97 10.99 4.91
C VAL A 185 16.45 12.04 5.90
N GLU A 186 15.87 13.24 5.90
CA GLU A 186 16.22 14.33 6.82
C GLU A 186 15.00 15.13 7.23
N ALA A 187 15.01 15.69 8.43
CA ALA A 187 14.05 16.70 8.86
C ALA A 187 14.76 17.86 9.54
N TYR A 188 14.30 19.07 9.23
CA TYR A 188 14.86 20.33 9.72
C TYR A 188 13.80 21.12 10.48
N ASN A 189 14.21 21.76 11.59
CA ASN A 189 13.35 22.73 12.28
C ASN A 189 13.32 24.09 11.56
N SER A 190 12.52 25.03 12.08
CA SER A 190 12.39 26.39 11.54
C SER A 190 13.68 27.24 11.53
N TYR A 191 14.69 26.83 12.32
CA TYR A 191 16.01 27.45 12.37
C TYR A 191 17.02 26.84 11.39
N GLY A 192 16.63 25.86 10.59
CA GLY A 192 17.52 25.17 9.66
C GLY A 192 18.42 24.12 10.31
N ASN A 193 18.17 23.72 11.56
CA ASN A 193 18.93 22.66 12.21
C ASN A 193 18.33 21.29 11.87
N VAL A 194 19.18 20.30 11.57
CA VAL A 194 18.79 18.92 11.41
C VAL A 194 18.32 18.36 12.75
N VAL A 195 17.04 17.95 12.84
CA VAL A 195 16.44 17.35 14.04
C VAL A 195 16.28 15.85 13.91
N TRP A 196 16.26 15.35 12.67
CA TRP A 196 16.20 13.92 12.38
C TRP A 196 16.91 13.62 11.06
N GLN A 197 17.61 12.50 11.01
CA GLN A 197 18.29 11.99 9.81
C GLN A 197 18.38 10.47 9.90
N ALA A 198 18.21 9.77 8.77
CA ALA A 198 18.41 8.33 8.67
C ALA A 198 18.77 7.88 7.26
N ASP A 199 19.48 6.75 7.18
CA ASP A 199 19.65 5.96 5.97
C ASP A 199 18.75 4.72 6.04
N TYR A 200 18.60 4.03 4.91
CA TYR A 200 17.81 2.79 4.80
C TYR A 200 18.70 1.63 4.37
N ASP A 201 18.47 0.48 4.97
CA ASP A 201 19.06 -0.75 4.44
C ASP A 201 18.26 -1.29 3.24
N VAL A 202 18.74 -2.42 2.71
CA VAL A 202 18.13 -3.07 1.53
C VAL A 202 16.68 -3.54 1.76
N TYR A 203 16.22 -3.63 3.02
CA TYR A 203 14.84 -4.03 3.36
C TYR A 203 14.00 -2.86 3.87
N GLY A 204 14.58 -1.65 3.91
CA GLY A 204 13.90 -0.45 4.36
C GLY A 204 13.96 -0.23 5.88
N ASP A 205 14.78 -0.98 6.62
CA ASP A 205 15.04 -0.66 8.03
C ASP A 205 15.98 0.54 8.15
N LEU A 206 15.73 1.37 9.18
CA LEU A 206 16.52 2.58 9.41
C LEU A 206 17.91 2.25 9.91
N ARG A 207 18.91 2.98 9.38
CA ARG A 207 20.30 2.96 9.78
C ARG A 207 20.82 4.36 10.03
N ASN A 208 21.93 4.47 10.78
CA ASN A 208 22.64 5.72 11.02
C ASN A 208 21.72 6.86 11.53
N ILE A 209 20.74 6.52 12.37
CA ILE A 209 19.73 7.45 12.84
C ILE A 209 20.36 8.54 13.71
N LYS A 210 20.00 9.79 13.42
CA LYS A 210 20.16 10.93 14.31
C LYS A 210 18.77 11.44 14.72
N GLY A 211 18.60 11.75 15.99
CA GLY A 211 17.30 12.09 16.56
C GLY A 211 16.51 10.86 17.03
N ILE A 212 15.25 11.06 17.36
CA ILE A 212 14.36 10.04 17.91
C ILE A 212 13.73 9.26 16.74
N ARG A 213 13.74 7.93 16.78
CA ARG A 213 13.34 7.06 15.66
C ARG A 213 11.91 7.31 15.18
N ASP A 214 10.97 7.47 16.09
CA ASP A 214 9.55 7.71 15.82
C ASP A 214 9.23 9.17 15.50
N PHE A 215 10.22 10.08 15.53
CA PHE A 215 10.01 11.48 15.16
C PHE A 215 9.46 11.62 13.73
N ILE A 216 9.95 10.80 12.80
CA ILE A 216 9.38 10.58 11.47
C ILE A 216 9.05 9.09 11.35
N PRO A 217 7.77 8.69 11.45
CA PRO A 217 7.37 7.28 11.43
C PRO A 217 7.23 6.69 10.02
N PHE A 218 7.27 7.51 8.98
CA PHE A 218 7.15 7.06 7.59
C PHE A 218 8.42 6.33 7.11
N ARG A 219 8.23 5.31 6.28
CA ARG A 219 9.29 4.47 5.72
C ARG A 219 9.21 4.47 4.19
N GLN A 220 9.02 3.33 3.52
CA GLN A 220 8.64 3.31 2.11
C GLN A 220 7.29 4.01 1.94
N LEU A 221 6.97 4.50 0.73
CA LEU A 221 5.69 5.14 0.47
C LEU A 221 4.50 4.26 0.93
N GLY A 222 3.62 4.85 1.73
CA GLY A 222 2.49 4.15 2.32
C GLY A 222 2.79 3.38 3.61
N GLN A 223 4.06 3.31 4.06
CA GLN A 223 4.44 2.62 5.29
C GLN A 223 4.56 3.57 6.47
N TYR A 224 4.03 3.12 7.62
CA TYR A 224 4.13 3.78 8.92
C TYR A 224 4.69 2.78 9.94
N GLU A 225 5.84 3.06 10.54
CA GLU A 225 6.43 2.21 11.58
C GLU A 225 5.74 2.38 12.93
N ASP A 226 5.40 1.26 13.55
CA ASP A 226 4.99 1.19 14.94
C ASP A 226 6.23 0.90 15.82
N ASP A 227 6.62 1.86 16.65
CA ASP A 227 7.84 1.77 17.46
C ASP A 227 7.83 0.56 18.42
N GLU A 228 6.67 0.18 18.93
CA GLU A 228 6.49 -0.92 19.89
C GLU A 228 6.73 -2.29 19.26
N THR A 229 6.22 -2.50 18.05
CA THR A 229 6.28 -3.79 17.34
C THR A 229 7.43 -3.88 16.35
N ARG A 230 7.92 -2.73 15.90
CA ARG A 230 8.86 -2.58 14.78
C ARG A 230 8.31 -3.11 13.46
N LEU A 231 6.99 -3.24 13.35
CA LEU A 231 6.31 -3.55 12.11
C LEU A 231 5.94 -2.24 11.41
N TYR A 232 5.89 -2.30 10.07
CA TYR A 232 5.43 -1.20 9.25
C TYR A 232 3.99 -1.48 8.81
N TYR A 233 3.06 -0.68 9.32
CA TYR A 233 1.68 -0.68 8.82
C TYR A 233 1.68 -0.18 7.37
N ASN A 234 1.22 -1.00 6.46
CA ASN A 234 1.12 -0.71 5.03
C ASN A 234 -0.30 -0.98 4.54
N ARG A 235 -1.24 -0.21 5.04
CA ARG A 235 -2.68 -0.27 4.76
C ARG A 235 -3.29 -1.66 5.05
N PHE A 236 -3.24 -2.58 4.10
CA PHE A 236 -3.88 -3.90 4.22
C PHE A 236 -2.98 -4.97 4.82
N ARG A 237 -1.69 -4.71 4.93
CA ARG A 237 -0.71 -5.65 5.50
C ARG A 237 0.26 -4.96 6.46
N TYR A 238 0.97 -5.78 7.21
CA TYR A 238 2.10 -5.34 8.04
C TYR A 238 3.40 -5.97 7.53
N TYR A 239 4.39 -5.13 7.35
CA TYR A 239 5.72 -5.51 6.86
C TYR A 239 6.72 -5.59 8.03
N ASP A 240 7.51 -6.66 8.09
CA ASP A 240 8.65 -6.76 9.03
C ASP A 240 9.97 -6.52 8.25
N PRO A 241 10.61 -5.35 8.41
CA PRO A 241 11.84 -5.03 7.68
C PRO A 241 13.02 -5.92 8.05
N ARG A 242 12.99 -6.57 9.21
CA ARG A 242 14.06 -7.48 9.65
C ARG A 242 14.09 -8.77 8.83
N ILE A 243 12.96 -9.18 8.33
CA ILE A 243 12.84 -10.35 7.45
C ILE A 243 12.64 -9.98 5.98
N GLY A 244 12.25 -8.73 5.69
CA GLY A 244 12.00 -8.25 4.33
C GLY A 244 10.71 -8.77 3.71
N ASN A 245 9.73 -9.16 4.54
CA ASN A 245 8.46 -9.74 4.11
C ASN A 245 7.28 -9.17 4.89
N TYR A 246 6.10 -9.26 4.30
CA TYR A 246 4.84 -9.14 5.03
C TYR A 246 4.63 -10.33 5.97
N ILE A 247 3.90 -10.09 7.07
CA ILE A 247 3.59 -11.13 8.07
C ILE A 247 2.26 -11.85 7.80
N SER A 248 1.56 -11.48 6.71
CA SER A 248 0.35 -12.15 6.21
C SER A 248 0.41 -12.32 4.70
N GLN A 249 -0.42 -13.22 4.18
CA GLN A 249 -0.56 -13.40 2.73
C GLN A 249 -1.16 -12.16 2.09
N ASP A 250 -0.85 -11.98 0.82
CA ASP A 250 -1.50 -10.95 0.00
C ASP A 250 -3.00 -11.24 -0.13
N PRO A 251 -3.91 -10.32 0.27
CA PRO A 251 -5.35 -10.52 0.14
C PRO A 251 -5.81 -10.76 -1.31
N ILE A 252 -5.10 -10.17 -2.29
CA ILE A 252 -5.34 -10.38 -3.73
C ILE A 252 -4.46 -11.49 -4.31
N ARG A 253 -3.64 -12.12 -3.47
CA ARG A 253 -2.75 -13.23 -3.82
C ARG A 253 -1.78 -12.87 -4.97
N LEU A 254 -1.62 -13.76 -5.94
CA LEU A 254 -0.72 -13.54 -7.09
C LEU A 254 -1.21 -12.47 -8.08
N MET A 255 -2.41 -11.93 -7.91
CA MET A 255 -2.90 -10.80 -8.72
C MET A 255 -2.14 -9.50 -8.45
N GLY A 256 -1.43 -9.40 -7.31
CA GLY A 256 -0.55 -8.27 -6.97
C GLY A 256 0.76 -8.22 -7.74
N ASN A 257 0.95 -9.09 -8.74
CA ASN A 257 2.17 -9.21 -9.56
C ASN A 257 3.45 -9.54 -8.78
N ASN A 258 3.33 -9.93 -7.52
CA ASN A 258 4.45 -10.40 -6.73
C ASN A 258 4.60 -11.93 -6.90
N PRO A 259 5.80 -12.46 -7.18
CA PRO A 259 6.02 -13.90 -7.33
C PRO A 259 5.85 -14.69 -6.02
N THR A 260 5.74 -14.00 -4.88
CA THR A 260 5.49 -14.62 -3.58
C THR A 260 4.30 -13.96 -2.90
N LEU A 261 3.58 -14.72 -2.07
CA LEU A 261 2.41 -14.21 -1.34
C LEU A 261 2.79 -13.27 -0.18
N TYR A 262 4.06 -13.25 0.23
CA TYR A 262 4.56 -12.48 1.38
C TYR A 262 5.59 -11.42 1.01
N GLY A 263 6.03 -11.38 -0.25
CA GLY A 263 7.02 -10.40 -0.70
C GLY A 263 6.45 -8.98 -0.70
N TYR A 264 7.32 -7.98 -0.43
CA TYR A 264 6.97 -6.57 -0.56
C TYR A 264 6.95 -6.18 -2.04
N VAL A 265 8.13 -6.09 -2.66
CA VAL A 265 8.31 -5.77 -4.08
C VAL A 265 9.51 -6.52 -4.65
N GLY A 266 9.60 -6.61 -5.98
CA GLY A 266 10.70 -7.32 -6.65
C GLY A 266 12.05 -6.59 -6.59
N ASP A 267 12.05 -5.25 -6.58
CA ASP A 267 13.23 -4.38 -6.48
C ASP A 267 12.86 -3.11 -5.71
N LEU A 268 13.35 -3.00 -4.48
CA LEU A 268 13.09 -1.89 -3.55
C LEU A 268 13.61 -0.52 -4.00
N ASN A 269 14.48 -0.49 -5.02
CA ASN A 269 14.99 0.74 -5.61
C ASN A 269 14.20 1.21 -6.84
N LYS A 270 13.17 0.47 -7.23
CA LYS A 270 12.36 0.77 -8.42
C LYS A 270 10.85 0.74 -8.17
N TYR A 271 10.43 -0.06 -7.21
CA TYR A 271 9.03 -0.32 -6.95
C TYR A 271 8.67 -0.03 -5.50
N VAL A 272 7.44 0.40 -5.29
CA VAL A 272 6.83 0.57 -3.97
C VAL A 272 5.47 -0.12 -3.96
N ASP A 273 5.08 -0.63 -2.81
CA ASP A 273 3.74 -1.18 -2.58
C ASP A 273 3.01 -0.28 -1.58
N VAL A 274 2.37 0.77 -2.07
CA VAL A 274 1.74 1.81 -1.24
C VAL A 274 0.57 1.27 -0.41
N TRP A 275 -0.07 0.20 -0.90
CA TRP A 275 -1.30 -0.35 -0.32
C TRP A 275 -1.09 -1.67 0.42
N GLY A 276 0.09 -2.25 0.32
CA GLY A 276 0.29 -3.61 0.78
C GLY A 276 -0.44 -4.66 -0.05
N LEU A 277 -0.62 -4.45 -1.35
CA LEU A 277 -1.35 -5.33 -2.27
C LEU A 277 -0.61 -5.64 -3.55
N SER A 278 0.23 -4.72 -4.07
CA SER A 278 0.86 -4.92 -5.37
C SER A 278 2.06 -4.00 -5.60
N ASP A 279 2.98 -4.46 -6.44
CA ASP A 279 4.08 -3.64 -6.98
C ASP A 279 3.52 -2.45 -7.77
N CYS A 280 3.55 -1.25 -7.20
CA CYS A 280 3.22 -0.05 -7.93
C CYS A 280 4.48 0.56 -8.56
N LYS A 281 4.70 0.27 -9.85
CA LYS A 281 5.47 1.14 -10.74
C LYS A 281 4.67 2.39 -11.14
N LEU A 282 3.41 2.42 -10.71
CA LEU A 282 2.38 3.36 -11.17
C LEU A 282 2.77 4.83 -10.99
N SER A 283 3.38 5.23 -9.87
CA SER A 283 3.71 6.66 -9.66
C SER A 283 4.79 7.17 -10.61
N SER A 284 5.78 6.34 -10.94
CA SER A 284 6.86 6.76 -11.87
C SER A 284 6.45 6.70 -13.33
N ASP A 285 5.65 5.71 -13.73
CA ASP A 285 5.18 5.58 -15.10
C ASP A 285 4.15 6.66 -15.47
N PHE A 286 3.29 7.05 -14.52
CA PHE A 286 2.22 8.02 -14.72
C PHE A 286 2.57 9.46 -14.27
N LYS A 287 3.82 9.77 -13.96
CA LYS A 287 4.27 11.12 -13.55
C LYS A 287 3.99 12.22 -14.60
N ASN A 288 3.88 11.85 -15.86
CA ASN A 288 3.56 12.75 -16.97
C ASN A 288 2.07 12.69 -17.35
N GLY A 289 1.21 12.21 -16.45
CA GLY A 289 -0.21 12.05 -16.68
C GLY A 289 -0.59 10.67 -17.23
N ALA A 290 -1.88 10.47 -17.37
CA ALA A 290 -2.50 9.28 -17.95
C ALA A 290 -3.28 9.63 -19.21
N SER A 291 -3.35 8.69 -20.14
CA SER A 291 -4.19 8.80 -21.33
C SER A 291 -4.94 7.50 -21.59
N PHE A 292 -6.10 7.61 -22.20
CA PHE A 292 -6.75 6.46 -22.81
C PHE A 292 -7.33 6.83 -24.17
N LEU A 293 -7.50 5.81 -25.01
CA LEU A 293 -8.00 5.94 -26.36
C LEU A 293 -9.41 5.33 -26.46
N ILE A 294 -10.28 5.96 -27.20
CA ILE A 294 -11.63 5.44 -27.49
C ILE A 294 -12.02 5.64 -28.94
N PRO A 295 -12.78 4.71 -29.53
CA PRO A 295 -13.37 4.90 -30.85
C PRO A 295 -14.34 6.10 -30.91
N GLY A 296 -14.51 6.67 -32.09
CA GLY A 296 -15.42 7.81 -32.30
C GLY A 296 -16.86 7.50 -31.91
N ASP A 297 -17.38 6.32 -32.22
CA ASP A 297 -18.71 5.89 -31.81
C ASP A 297 -18.89 5.90 -30.28
N SER A 298 -17.88 5.40 -29.56
CA SER A 298 -17.89 5.42 -28.08
C SER A 298 -17.81 6.84 -27.53
N TYR A 299 -17.04 7.72 -28.17
CA TYR A 299 -16.98 9.15 -27.78
C TYR A 299 -18.35 9.80 -27.93
N GLU A 300 -19.03 9.65 -29.09
CA GLU A 300 -20.36 10.22 -29.34
C GLU A 300 -21.38 9.70 -28.32
N GLN A 301 -21.34 8.41 -28.01
CA GLN A 301 -22.33 7.76 -27.13
C GLN A 301 -22.11 8.08 -25.65
N PHE A 302 -20.88 8.06 -25.15
CA PHE A 302 -20.62 8.04 -23.71
C PHE A 302 -19.92 9.30 -23.17
N VAL A 303 -19.25 10.09 -24.02
CA VAL A 303 -18.40 11.20 -23.53
C VAL A 303 -18.94 12.55 -23.98
N LYS A 304 -19.43 12.68 -25.19
CA LYS A 304 -19.79 13.97 -25.81
C LYS A 304 -20.75 14.80 -24.95
N ASN A 305 -21.80 14.19 -24.42
CA ASN A 305 -22.85 14.86 -23.64
C ASN A 305 -22.79 14.52 -22.14
N SER A 306 -21.74 13.84 -21.67
CA SER A 306 -21.55 13.49 -20.27
C SER A 306 -20.82 14.59 -19.51
N SER A 307 -21.13 14.77 -18.23
CA SER A 307 -20.34 15.60 -17.30
C SER A 307 -19.11 14.86 -16.73
N MET A 308 -19.11 13.53 -16.83
CA MET A 308 -18.03 12.65 -16.37
C MET A 308 -17.42 11.86 -17.53
N VAL A 309 -16.16 11.51 -17.42
CA VAL A 309 -15.42 10.74 -18.42
C VAL A 309 -14.85 9.48 -17.75
N GLY A 310 -14.92 8.36 -18.47
CA GLY A 310 -14.52 7.05 -17.95
C GLY A 310 -15.70 6.20 -17.50
N ARG A 311 -15.46 4.93 -17.20
CA ARG A 311 -16.47 3.96 -16.78
C ARG A 311 -16.75 4.08 -15.28
N PRO A 312 -17.99 3.88 -14.80
CA PRO A 312 -18.33 4.00 -13.38
C PRO A 312 -17.59 3.02 -12.46
N ASP A 313 -17.25 1.84 -12.97
CA ASP A 313 -16.53 0.78 -12.23
C ASP A 313 -14.99 0.85 -12.38
N GLY A 314 -14.50 1.80 -13.17
CA GLY A 314 -13.09 2.05 -13.41
C GLY A 314 -12.71 2.12 -14.88
N GLN A 315 -11.87 3.10 -15.22
CA GLN A 315 -11.36 3.32 -16.57
C GLN A 315 -9.91 2.89 -16.69
N PHE A 316 -9.61 2.00 -17.63
CA PHE A 316 -8.24 1.66 -18.00
C PHE A 316 -7.55 2.87 -18.61
N VAL A 317 -6.34 3.14 -18.14
CA VAL A 317 -5.47 4.23 -18.62
C VAL A 317 -4.03 3.74 -18.77
N SER A 318 -3.29 4.39 -19.64
CA SER A 318 -1.85 4.16 -19.82
C SER A 318 -1.08 5.48 -19.63
N PRO A 319 0.23 5.44 -19.30
CA PRO A 319 1.05 6.64 -19.20
C PRO A 319 1.01 7.46 -20.49
N SER A 320 0.82 8.77 -20.38
CA SER A 320 0.64 9.66 -21.54
C SER A 320 1.83 9.58 -22.52
N ASN A 321 3.06 9.50 -22.03
CA ASN A 321 4.25 9.36 -22.84
C ASN A 321 4.31 8.02 -23.63
N GLN A 322 3.82 6.91 -23.02
CA GLN A 322 3.76 5.63 -23.74
C GLN A 322 2.68 5.64 -24.84
N ILE A 323 1.57 6.35 -24.61
CA ILE A 323 0.56 6.60 -25.65
C ILE A 323 1.13 7.50 -26.77
N ASP A 324 1.93 8.53 -26.46
CA ASP A 324 2.61 9.35 -27.46
C ASP A 324 3.50 8.50 -28.38
N ASP A 325 4.30 7.60 -27.79
CA ASP A 325 5.20 6.74 -28.54
C ASP A 325 4.43 5.70 -29.37
N LEU A 326 3.35 5.15 -28.80
CA LEU A 326 2.45 4.24 -29.52
C LEU A 326 1.83 4.92 -30.75
N LEU A 327 1.29 6.14 -30.59
CA LEU A 327 0.65 6.87 -31.69
C LEU A 327 1.64 7.24 -32.79
N LYS A 328 2.87 7.62 -32.45
CA LYS A 328 3.96 7.82 -33.42
C LYS A 328 4.26 6.56 -34.19
N LYS A 329 4.40 5.41 -33.49
CA LYS A 329 4.69 4.09 -34.09
C LYS A 329 3.55 3.63 -34.99
N ALA A 330 2.30 3.80 -34.54
CA ALA A 330 1.10 3.37 -35.27
C ALA A 330 0.87 4.21 -36.56
N ASN A 331 1.27 5.47 -36.56
CA ASN A 331 1.12 6.40 -37.70
C ASN A 331 -0.28 6.33 -38.35
N GLY A 332 -1.33 6.26 -37.52
CA GLY A 332 -2.73 6.16 -37.94
C GLY A 332 -3.26 4.74 -38.17
N ASP A 333 -2.43 3.72 -38.07
CA ASP A 333 -2.89 2.32 -38.16
C ASP A 333 -3.51 1.85 -36.85
N VAL A 334 -4.84 1.69 -36.85
CA VAL A 334 -5.63 1.26 -35.70
C VAL A 334 -5.27 -0.16 -35.25
N SER A 335 -4.81 -1.04 -36.15
CA SER A 335 -4.47 -2.42 -35.79
C SER A 335 -3.25 -2.50 -34.87
N ILE A 336 -2.28 -1.62 -35.05
CA ILE A 336 -1.08 -1.51 -34.19
C ILE A 336 -1.51 -1.00 -32.79
N ILE A 337 -2.48 -0.09 -32.73
CA ILE A 337 -2.99 0.43 -31.46
C ILE A 337 -3.76 -0.66 -30.70
N GLU A 338 -4.61 -1.40 -31.39
CA GLU A 338 -5.37 -2.53 -30.80
C GLU A 338 -4.43 -3.58 -30.22
N GLU A 339 -3.39 -4.00 -30.98
CA GLU A 339 -2.42 -4.97 -30.54
C GLU A 339 -1.65 -4.49 -29.28
N ALA A 340 -1.15 -3.25 -29.30
CA ALA A 340 -0.38 -2.67 -28.21
C ALA A 340 -1.19 -2.52 -26.92
N LEU A 341 -2.48 -2.16 -27.04
CA LEU A 341 -3.37 -1.95 -25.91
C LEU A 341 -4.12 -3.22 -25.47
N GLY A 342 -3.87 -4.36 -26.09
CA GLY A 342 -4.56 -5.60 -25.76
C GLY A 342 -6.06 -5.55 -26.10
N ILE A 343 -6.43 -4.86 -27.18
CA ILE A 343 -7.78 -4.81 -27.69
C ILE A 343 -7.94 -5.90 -28.77
N PRO A 344 -9.04 -6.67 -28.77
CA PRO A 344 -9.26 -7.67 -29.80
C PRO A 344 -9.24 -7.06 -31.19
N LYS A 345 -8.50 -7.68 -32.11
CA LYS A 345 -8.28 -7.19 -33.47
C LYS A 345 -9.58 -6.85 -34.19
N GLY A 346 -9.63 -5.68 -34.80
CA GLY A 346 -10.80 -5.20 -35.56
C GLY A 346 -11.92 -4.60 -34.70
N SER A 347 -11.77 -4.54 -33.38
CA SER A 347 -12.80 -3.99 -32.50
C SER A 347 -13.02 -2.48 -32.68
N TRP A 348 -11.98 -1.75 -33.05
CA TRP A 348 -11.97 -0.30 -33.19
C TRP A 348 -11.93 0.19 -34.65
N GLN A 349 -11.65 -0.70 -35.59
CA GLN A 349 -11.63 -0.37 -37.02
C GLN A 349 -13.02 0.03 -37.52
N GLY A 350 -13.10 1.12 -38.31
CA GLY A 350 -14.34 1.62 -38.88
C GLY A 350 -15.33 2.24 -37.90
N LYS A 351 -14.90 2.58 -36.69
CA LYS A 351 -15.75 3.09 -35.61
C LYS A 351 -15.70 4.62 -35.46
N GLY A 352 -15.78 5.37 -36.58
CA GLY A 352 -15.89 6.83 -36.54
C GLY A 352 -14.62 7.59 -36.16
N GLY A 353 -13.44 6.98 -36.38
CA GLY A 353 -12.16 7.53 -35.98
C GLY A 353 -11.79 7.25 -34.53
N MET A 354 -10.88 8.06 -33.97
CA MET A 354 -10.39 7.82 -32.61
C MET A 354 -10.16 9.11 -31.85
N TYR A 355 -10.48 9.08 -30.55
CA TYR A 355 -10.21 10.16 -29.62
C TYR A 355 -9.22 9.72 -28.56
N ARG A 356 -8.34 10.64 -28.16
CA ARG A 356 -7.44 10.54 -27.01
C ARG A 356 -8.01 11.41 -25.89
N ILE A 357 -7.98 10.89 -24.68
CA ILE A 357 -8.41 11.59 -23.47
C ILE A 357 -7.22 11.59 -22.52
N ASP A 358 -6.75 12.79 -22.17
CA ASP A 358 -5.58 13.02 -21.32
C ASP A 358 -6.01 13.54 -19.96
N ILE A 359 -5.41 12.98 -18.90
CA ILE A 359 -5.60 13.32 -17.48
C ILE A 359 -4.24 13.71 -16.91
N SER A 360 -4.07 14.97 -16.53
CA SER A 360 -2.77 15.49 -16.07
C SER A 360 -2.32 14.91 -14.74
N ASN A 361 -3.26 14.70 -13.79
CA ASN A 361 -3.00 14.21 -12.45
C ASN A 361 -3.88 12.98 -12.15
N PRO A 362 -3.57 11.79 -12.71
CA PRO A 362 -4.39 10.60 -12.53
C PRO A 362 -4.45 10.10 -11.08
N GLN A 363 -3.49 10.48 -10.24
CA GLN A 363 -3.45 10.18 -8.80
C GLN A 363 -4.68 10.74 -8.07
N ASN A 364 -5.20 11.89 -8.49
CA ASN A 364 -6.40 12.52 -7.92
C ASN A 364 -7.69 11.71 -8.18
N TYR A 365 -7.62 10.69 -9.03
CA TYR A 365 -8.74 9.85 -9.44
C TYR A 365 -8.50 8.38 -9.11
N ASN A 366 -7.87 8.12 -7.94
CA ASN A 366 -7.66 6.79 -7.41
C ASN A 366 -6.92 5.86 -8.42
N LEU A 367 -5.78 6.34 -8.95
CA LEU A 367 -4.95 5.53 -9.84
C LEU A 367 -4.48 4.27 -9.12
N ARG A 368 -4.81 3.11 -9.64
CA ARG A 368 -4.55 1.79 -9.10
C ARG A 368 -4.17 0.78 -10.17
N SER A 369 -3.64 -0.36 -9.74
CA SER A 369 -3.29 -1.46 -10.67
C SER A 369 -4.51 -1.98 -11.41
N ALA A 370 -4.32 -2.33 -12.67
CA ALA A 370 -5.36 -2.92 -13.51
C ALA A 370 -5.81 -4.28 -12.95
N SER A 371 -7.13 -4.51 -12.92
CA SER A 371 -7.76 -5.74 -12.44
C SER A 371 -8.82 -6.25 -13.43
N SER A 372 -9.07 -7.56 -13.41
CA SER A 372 -10.08 -8.21 -14.26
C SER A 372 -11.53 -7.97 -13.80
N GLY A 373 -11.73 -7.37 -12.62
CA GLY A 373 -13.05 -7.21 -11.98
C GLY A 373 -13.88 -6.04 -12.51
N ILE A 374 -13.43 -5.32 -13.55
CA ILE A 374 -14.17 -4.19 -14.14
C ILE A 374 -14.67 -4.51 -15.54
N SER A 375 -15.76 -3.85 -15.95
CA SER A 375 -16.45 -4.10 -17.23
C SER A 375 -15.59 -3.83 -18.47
N GLY A 376 -14.45 -3.14 -18.30
CA GLY A 376 -13.50 -2.86 -19.37
C GLY A 376 -12.51 -3.99 -19.66
N ALA A 377 -12.38 -4.97 -18.78
CA ALA A 377 -11.48 -6.11 -18.99
C ALA A 377 -12.04 -7.02 -20.10
N ASN A 378 -11.17 -7.45 -21.01
CA ASN A 378 -11.51 -8.35 -22.09
C ASN A 378 -10.70 -9.66 -22.01
N ALA A 379 -10.88 -10.59 -22.95
CA ALA A 379 -10.20 -11.89 -22.96
C ALA A 379 -8.66 -11.80 -23.10
N LEU A 380 -8.11 -10.66 -23.50
CA LEU A 380 -6.68 -10.40 -23.62
C LEU A 380 -6.10 -9.67 -22.38
N PHE A 381 -6.93 -9.46 -21.36
CA PHE A 381 -6.49 -8.82 -20.12
C PHE A 381 -5.40 -9.66 -19.44
N ILE A 382 -4.29 -9.01 -19.05
CA ILE A 382 -3.22 -9.61 -18.27
C ILE A 382 -3.12 -8.88 -16.93
N ALA A 383 -3.26 -9.61 -15.83
CA ALA A 383 -3.01 -9.05 -14.52
C ALA A 383 -1.55 -8.62 -14.37
N GLY A 384 -1.30 -7.48 -13.71
CA GLY A 384 0.07 -7.04 -13.45
C GLY A 384 0.44 -5.67 -14.03
N GLY A 385 -0.56 -4.85 -14.39
CA GLY A 385 -0.35 -3.46 -14.77
C GLY A 385 0.32 -3.24 -16.13
N LYS A 386 0.16 -4.23 -17.04
CA LYS A 386 0.55 -4.10 -18.45
C LYS A 386 -0.48 -4.72 -19.36
N THR A 387 -0.66 -4.11 -20.54
CA THR A 387 -1.43 -4.72 -21.65
C THR A 387 -0.68 -5.92 -22.24
N SER A 388 -1.35 -6.76 -23.01
CA SER A 388 -0.71 -7.86 -23.75
C SER A 388 0.35 -7.38 -24.74
N GLY A 389 0.27 -6.15 -25.20
CA GLY A 389 1.29 -5.49 -26.03
C GLY A 389 2.42 -4.81 -25.25
N GLY A 390 2.44 -4.93 -23.90
CA GLY A 390 3.53 -4.45 -23.04
C GLY A 390 3.45 -2.98 -22.60
N ILE A 391 2.39 -2.26 -22.95
CA ILE A 391 2.12 -0.89 -22.47
C ILE A 391 1.74 -0.94 -20.98
N SER A 392 2.28 -0.03 -20.16
CA SER A 392 1.87 0.08 -18.76
C SER A 392 0.40 0.47 -18.66
N GLU A 393 -0.33 -0.17 -17.74
CA GLU A 393 -1.77 -0.01 -17.60
C GLU A 393 -2.16 0.14 -16.14
N GLY A 394 -3.03 1.12 -15.88
CA GLY A 394 -3.66 1.37 -14.59
C GLY A 394 -5.17 1.54 -14.73
N ILE A 395 -5.85 1.69 -13.61
CA ILE A 395 -7.28 2.01 -13.54
C ILE A 395 -7.44 3.29 -12.75
N ILE A 396 -8.32 4.18 -13.21
CA ILE A 396 -8.77 5.37 -12.47
C ILE A 396 -10.28 5.35 -12.31
N ASP A 397 -10.79 6.10 -11.36
CA ASP A 397 -12.21 6.38 -11.24
C ASP A 397 -12.66 7.39 -12.32
N GLN A 398 -13.98 7.64 -12.43
CA GLN A 398 -14.48 8.65 -13.36
C GLN A 398 -13.91 10.04 -13.08
N VAL A 399 -13.59 10.77 -14.14
CA VAL A 399 -13.01 12.12 -14.09
C VAL A 399 -14.05 13.13 -14.54
N PRO A 400 -14.24 14.28 -13.84
CA PRO A 400 -15.04 15.38 -14.35
C PRO A 400 -14.53 15.85 -15.71
N LYS A 401 -15.43 16.03 -16.68
CA LYS A 401 -15.05 16.36 -18.06
C LYS A 401 -14.21 17.65 -18.17
N GLY A 402 -14.40 18.60 -17.25
CA GLY A 402 -13.59 19.82 -17.18
C GLY A 402 -12.13 19.61 -16.80
N ASN A 403 -11.78 18.42 -16.28
CA ASN A 403 -10.44 18.08 -15.80
C ASN A 403 -9.66 17.16 -16.77
N VAL A 404 -10.18 16.98 -17.98
CA VAL A 404 -9.51 16.21 -19.04
C VAL A 404 -9.33 17.03 -20.31
N THR A 405 -8.30 16.69 -21.08
CA THR A 405 -8.13 17.21 -22.45
C THR A 405 -8.56 16.14 -23.45
N ILE A 406 -9.42 16.49 -24.38
CA ILE A 406 -9.97 15.56 -25.39
C ILE A 406 -9.49 15.99 -26.77
N THR A 407 -8.82 15.10 -27.47
CA THR A 407 -8.25 15.37 -28.79
C THR A 407 -8.69 14.27 -29.78
N ARG A 408 -9.20 14.67 -30.94
CA ARG A 408 -9.45 13.73 -32.04
C ARG A 408 -8.12 13.42 -32.76
N ILE A 409 -7.67 12.20 -32.76
CA ILE A 409 -6.36 11.77 -33.27
C ILE A 409 -6.43 11.02 -34.60
N ILE A 410 -7.58 10.39 -34.91
CA ILE A 410 -7.88 9.74 -36.20
C ILE A 410 -9.25 10.23 -36.65
N LYS A 411 -9.38 10.62 -37.92
CA LYS A 411 -10.61 11.14 -38.52
C LYS A 411 -11.56 10.04 -38.98
#